data_844b185c10de4bf51aa89fd850e20995
#
_entry.id   844b185c10de4bf51aa89fd850e20995
#
_cell.length_a   1.000
_cell.length_b   1.000
_cell.length_c   1.000
_cell.angle_alpha   90.00
_cell.angle_beta   90.00
_cell.angle_gamma   90.00
#
_symmetry.space_group_name_H-M   'P 1'
#
loop_
_entity.id
_entity.type
_entity.pdbx_description
1 polymer ?
#
loop_
_entity_poly.entity_id
_entity_poly.type
_entity_poly.pdbx_seq_one_letter_code
_entity_poly.pdbx_strand_id
1 'polypeptide(L)'
;MPTVKYRAFLDMNPVDLPDRQWPSKRITHAPRWLSTDLRDGNQALIEPMDPARKRKMFDLLVRLGYKEIEIGFPSASQTDFDFVRSLLEDDALPEDVTISVLTQSRPELIERTVESIIGFPRATVHLYNATAPVFREVVFHADREQTIELARFGTREVIAQAERQLGDETIFGFEYSPEIFIDTERDFALEVCEAVMDIWQPQDGREIILNLPSTVERATPNVFADQIEYMSRNLSRREHIALSVHPHNDRGTGVASAELALLAGADRIEGCLLGQGERTGNVDLLTLGLNLFSQGIDPGIDFSDIDEIRRTVEHCTQMEASPRTPYVGDLVYTSFSGSHQDAIKKGFAARKTKVDAAGGDENAVVWELPYLPIDPHDVGRSYEAVVRVNSQSGKGGVAYLMSRAHNLELPRRLQVEFSRIVQRHTDTYGGEINADTLWKIFADEYLPTSAAPGLQPWGRFELRKSQVGTVDDEHVELHAELTDNGVLTAIDANGTGPIDAFVSALHQFDLDVRILDYSEHAMSQGRDAKAASYVEAAVDGKIVWGVGIDSSITRASYKAVISAVNRALRDQ
;
A
#
# COMPACT_ATOMS: atom_id res chain seq x y z
N MET A 1 25.82 -6.65 -21.96
CA MET A 1 25.01 -7.85 -21.69
C MET A 1 24.80 -8.64 -22.99
N PRO A 2 25.05 -9.96 -23.03
CA PRO A 2 24.94 -10.76 -24.24
C PRO A 2 23.49 -11.11 -24.57
N THR A 3 22.84 -10.32 -25.41
CA THR A 3 21.45 -10.57 -25.84
C THR A 3 21.31 -11.69 -26.86
N VAL A 4 22.41 -12.07 -27.50
CA VAL A 4 22.41 -13.07 -28.60
C VAL A 4 21.92 -14.47 -28.21
N LYS A 5 21.94 -14.81 -26.93
CA LYS A 5 21.43 -16.08 -26.40
C LYS A 5 19.93 -16.06 -26.06
N TYR A 6 19.29 -14.90 -26.17
CA TYR A 6 17.85 -14.74 -25.90
C TYR A 6 17.09 -14.52 -27.22
N ARG A 7 15.89 -15.04 -27.31
CA ARG A 7 14.99 -14.86 -28.44
C ARG A 7 13.68 -14.25 -27.97
N ALA A 8 12.99 -13.56 -28.85
CA ALA A 8 11.65 -13.10 -28.57
C ALA A 8 10.72 -14.29 -28.31
N PHE A 9 9.85 -14.17 -27.32
CA PHE A 9 8.94 -15.26 -26.95
C PHE A 9 8.08 -15.70 -28.15
N LEU A 10 7.52 -14.73 -28.88
CA LEU A 10 6.67 -15.00 -30.05
C LEU A 10 7.39 -15.67 -31.23
N ASP A 11 8.73 -15.60 -31.31
CA ASP A 11 9.49 -16.31 -32.32
C ASP A 11 9.54 -17.83 -32.05
N MET A 12 9.39 -18.19 -30.76
CA MET A 12 9.41 -19.60 -30.31
C MET A 12 7.99 -20.14 -30.10
N ASN A 13 7.09 -19.33 -29.64
CA ASN A 13 5.69 -19.67 -29.31
C ASN A 13 4.74 -18.67 -29.99
N PRO A 14 4.55 -18.75 -31.30
CA PRO A 14 3.69 -17.83 -32.04
C PRO A 14 2.22 -17.97 -31.61
N VAL A 15 1.57 -16.84 -31.32
CA VAL A 15 0.12 -16.80 -31.08
C VAL A 15 -0.53 -16.02 -32.21
N ASP A 16 -1.09 -16.72 -33.15
CA ASP A 16 -1.84 -16.12 -34.28
C ASP A 16 -3.33 -16.00 -33.88
N LEU A 17 -3.72 -14.82 -33.40
CA LEU A 17 -5.09 -14.51 -33.03
C LEU A 17 -5.46 -13.11 -33.59
N PRO A 18 -5.62 -12.99 -34.94
CA PRO A 18 -5.84 -11.69 -35.58
C PRO A 18 -7.19 -11.05 -35.22
N ASP A 19 -8.17 -11.88 -34.85
CA ASP A 19 -9.54 -11.49 -34.47
C ASP A 19 -9.76 -11.48 -32.95
N ARG A 20 -8.71 -11.22 -32.17
CA ARG A 20 -8.80 -11.16 -30.71
C ARG A 20 -9.89 -10.19 -30.23
N GLN A 21 -10.64 -10.61 -29.23
CA GLN A 21 -11.79 -9.87 -28.71
C GLN A 21 -11.53 -9.24 -27.33
N TRP A 22 -10.61 -9.84 -26.53
CA TRP A 22 -10.36 -9.45 -25.18
C TRP A 22 -10.07 -7.95 -24.97
N PRO A 23 -9.37 -7.21 -25.88
CA PRO A 23 -9.08 -5.80 -25.67
C PRO A 23 -10.31 -4.88 -25.62
N SER A 24 -11.43 -5.36 -26.18
CA SER A 24 -12.71 -4.62 -26.20
C SER A 24 -13.65 -4.99 -25.08
N LYS A 25 -13.30 -6.00 -24.27
CA LYS A 25 -14.11 -6.49 -23.15
C LYS A 25 -13.86 -5.66 -21.88
N ARG A 26 -14.76 -5.81 -20.92
CA ARG A 26 -14.64 -5.23 -19.58
C ARG A 26 -14.86 -6.35 -18.55
N ILE A 27 -14.12 -6.28 -17.45
CA ILE A 27 -14.41 -7.10 -16.28
C ILE A 27 -15.65 -6.51 -15.64
N THR A 28 -16.68 -7.32 -15.39
CA THR A 28 -17.97 -6.88 -14.84
C THR A 28 -18.31 -7.53 -13.50
N HIS A 29 -17.56 -8.55 -13.10
CA HIS A 29 -17.70 -9.26 -11.84
C HIS A 29 -16.34 -9.81 -11.41
N ALA A 30 -16.20 -10.11 -10.13
CA ALA A 30 -14.99 -10.75 -9.61
C ALA A 30 -14.86 -12.20 -10.15
N PRO A 31 -13.64 -12.69 -10.32
CA PRO A 31 -13.41 -14.11 -10.61
C PRO A 31 -13.71 -14.98 -9.38
N ARG A 32 -13.76 -16.28 -9.55
CA ARG A 32 -13.51 -17.22 -8.45
C ARG A 32 -12.06 -17.07 -8.00
N TRP A 33 -11.82 -17.11 -6.71
CA TRP A 33 -10.49 -16.96 -6.13
C TRP A 33 -10.03 -18.28 -5.52
N LEU A 34 -8.85 -18.75 -5.91
CA LEU A 34 -8.11 -19.76 -5.17
C LEU A 34 -6.89 -19.12 -4.49
N SER A 35 -6.79 -19.23 -3.18
CA SER A 35 -5.53 -18.95 -2.49
C SER A 35 -4.62 -20.17 -2.55
N THR A 36 -3.38 -19.95 -3.00
CA THR A 36 -2.30 -20.94 -2.96
C THR A 36 -1.25 -20.64 -1.89
N ASP A 37 -1.55 -19.75 -0.94
CA ASP A 37 -0.63 -19.33 0.13
C ASP A 37 -0.05 -20.50 0.92
N LEU A 38 -0.85 -21.53 1.19
CA LEU A 38 -0.49 -22.69 1.99
C LEU A 38 0.22 -23.80 1.21
N ARG A 39 0.22 -23.73 -0.14
CA ARG A 39 0.91 -24.68 -0.99
C ARG A 39 2.08 -24.01 -1.71
N ASP A 40 1.85 -23.26 -2.78
CA ASP A 40 2.88 -22.63 -3.61
C ASP A 40 3.58 -21.48 -2.90
N GLY A 41 2.81 -20.67 -2.19
CA GLY A 41 3.32 -19.61 -1.33
C GLY A 41 4.21 -20.13 -0.20
N ASN A 42 3.86 -21.29 0.39
CA ASN A 42 4.61 -21.88 1.50
C ASN A 42 5.87 -22.63 1.05
N GLN A 43 5.80 -23.36 -0.09
CA GLN A 43 6.93 -24.21 -0.50
C GLN A 43 8.19 -23.43 -0.86
N ALA A 44 8.08 -22.16 -1.20
CA ALA A 44 9.18 -21.27 -1.59
C ALA A 44 9.74 -20.43 -0.44
N LEU A 45 9.18 -20.55 0.75
CA LEU A 45 9.67 -19.81 1.92
C LEU A 45 11.03 -20.36 2.40
N ILE A 46 11.91 -19.46 2.84
CA ILE A 46 13.18 -19.85 3.48
C ILE A 46 12.90 -20.68 4.72
N GLU A 47 11.89 -20.29 5.49
CA GLU A 47 11.35 -21.05 6.61
C GLU A 47 9.89 -21.41 6.33
N PRO A 48 9.60 -22.59 5.80
CA PRO A 48 8.23 -23.03 5.58
C PRO A 48 7.38 -22.91 6.86
N MET A 49 6.10 -22.61 6.69
CA MET A 49 5.21 -22.44 7.83
C MET A 49 5.10 -23.73 8.63
N ASP A 50 5.30 -23.63 9.93
CA ASP A 50 4.92 -24.68 10.87
C ASP A 50 3.39 -24.82 10.95
N PRO A 51 2.84 -25.89 11.56
CA PRO A 51 1.38 -26.10 11.64
C PRO A 51 0.61 -24.93 12.25
N ALA A 52 1.17 -24.22 13.22
CA ALA A 52 0.51 -23.09 13.87
C ALA A 52 0.40 -21.88 12.93
N ARG A 53 1.48 -21.57 12.18
CA ARG A 53 1.47 -20.52 11.17
C ARG A 53 0.56 -20.87 9.98
N LYS A 54 0.57 -22.16 9.53
CA LYS A 54 -0.37 -22.64 8.51
C LYS A 54 -1.80 -22.47 8.95
N ARG A 55 -2.14 -22.84 10.19
CA ARG A 55 -3.49 -22.67 10.73
C ARG A 55 -3.90 -21.21 10.79
N LYS A 56 -3.01 -20.33 11.25
CA LYS A 56 -3.27 -18.89 11.31
C LYS A 56 -3.50 -18.29 9.92
N MET A 57 -2.75 -18.73 8.91
CA MET A 57 -2.96 -18.31 7.51
C MET A 57 -4.30 -18.83 6.99
N PHE A 58 -4.63 -20.09 7.23
CA PHE A 58 -5.92 -20.67 6.86
C PHE A 58 -7.09 -19.90 7.46
N ASP A 59 -7.05 -19.64 8.77
CA ASP A 59 -8.08 -18.88 9.48
C ASP A 59 -8.23 -17.45 8.94
N LEU A 60 -7.12 -16.81 8.53
CA LEU A 60 -7.16 -15.51 7.85
C LEU A 60 -7.89 -15.62 6.51
N LEU A 61 -7.52 -16.57 5.65
CA LEU A 61 -8.10 -16.74 4.32
C LEU A 61 -9.61 -17.00 4.40
N VAL A 62 -10.04 -17.87 5.31
CA VAL A 62 -11.48 -18.14 5.58
C VAL A 62 -12.20 -16.87 6.01
N ARG A 63 -11.65 -16.13 6.96
CA ARG A 63 -12.24 -14.88 7.47
C ARG A 63 -12.36 -13.81 6.39
N LEU A 64 -11.38 -13.70 5.49
CA LEU A 64 -11.42 -12.76 4.36
C LEU A 64 -12.49 -13.13 3.33
N GLY A 65 -12.98 -14.38 3.33
CA GLY A 65 -14.04 -14.82 2.42
C GLY A 65 -13.58 -15.72 1.27
N TYR A 66 -12.33 -16.19 1.26
CA TYR A 66 -11.89 -17.17 0.27
C TYR A 66 -12.71 -18.45 0.39
N LYS A 67 -13.21 -18.94 -0.75
CA LYS A 67 -14.03 -20.16 -0.83
C LYS A 67 -13.28 -21.35 -1.40
N GLU A 68 -12.13 -21.12 -2.02
CA GLU A 68 -11.25 -22.16 -2.50
C GLU A 68 -9.83 -21.89 -1.97
N ILE A 69 -9.24 -22.87 -1.28
CA ILE A 69 -7.93 -22.75 -0.64
C ILE A 69 -7.12 -24.02 -0.92
N GLU A 70 -5.98 -23.86 -1.62
CA GLU A 70 -5.04 -24.96 -1.83
C GLU A 70 -4.11 -25.08 -0.62
N ILE A 71 -4.28 -26.18 0.14
CA ILE A 71 -3.74 -26.29 1.50
C ILE A 71 -2.44 -27.08 1.59
N GLY A 72 -1.99 -27.71 0.51
CA GLY A 72 -0.71 -28.41 0.53
C GLY A 72 -0.55 -29.47 -0.54
N PHE A 73 0.57 -30.19 -0.43
CA PHE A 73 0.93 -31.35 -1.24
C PHE A 73 1.10 -32.58 -0.34
N PRO A 74 -0.02 -33.18 0.11
CA PRO A 74 0.01 -34.20 1.18
C PRO A 74 0.80 -35.46 0.84
N SER A 75 1.00 -35.78 -0.42
CA SER A 75 1.86 -36.89 -0.82
C SER A 75 3.35 -36.55 -0.83
N ALA A 76 3.73 -35.27 -0.79
CA ALA A 76 5.13 -34.85 -0.76
C ALA A 76 5.73 -34.86 0.65
N SER A 77 4.94 -34.61 1.70
CA SER A 77 5.43 -34.60 3.07
C SER A 77 4.37 -35.04 4.10
N GLN A 78 4.83 -35.70 5.16
CA GLN A 78 3.95 -36.08 6.28
C GLN A 78 3.37 -34.83 6.98
N THR A 79 4.15 -33.76 7.09
CA THR A 79 3.68 -32.50 7.69
C THR A 79 2.48 -31.91 6.93
N ASP A 80 2.51 -31.94 5.60
CA ASP A 80 1.38 -31.48 4.79
C ASP A 80 0.17 -32.40 4.96
N PHE A 81 0.39 -33.72 4.95
CA PHE A 81 -0.67 -34.69 5.21
C PHE A 81 -1.34 -34.46 6.56
N ASP A 82 -0.54 -34.35 7.63
CA ASP A 82 -1.04 -34.16 8.99
C ASP A 82 -1.78 -32.81 9.11
N PHE A 83 -1.31 -31.76 8.45
CA PHE A 83 -1.99 -30.48 8.45
C PHE A 83 -3.36 -30.57 7.74
N VAL A 84 -3.43 -31.23 6.58
CA VAL A 84 -4.71 -31.49 5.91
C VAL A 84 -5.67 -32.20 6.86
N ARG A 85 -5.25 -33.26 7.52
CA ARG A 85 -6.07 -34.02 8.47
C ARG A 85 -6.52 -33.18 9.66
N SER A 86 -5.64 -32.35 10.21
CA SER A 86 -5.95 -31.52 11.38
C SER A 86 -7.09 -30.52 11.13
N LEU A 87 -7.25 -30.03 9.89
CA LEU A 87 -8.36 -29.12 9.54
C LEU A 87 -9.73 -29.80 9.69
N LEU A 88 -9.81 -31.09 9.40
CA LEU A 88 -11.03 -31.86 9.59
C LEU A 88 -11.25 -32.24 11.08
N GLU A 89 -10.19 -32.70 11.76
CA GLU A 89 -10.25 -33.13 13.14
C GLU A 89 -10.59 -31.99 14.11
N ASP A 90 -10.15 -30.78 13.81
CA ASP A 90 -10.43 -29.56 14.60
C ASP A 90 -11.76 -28.87 14.22
N ASP A 91 -12.54 -29.43 13.29
CA ASP A 91 -13.78 -28.82 12.77
C ASP A 91 -13.57 -27.38 12.27
N ALA A 92 -12.43 -27.19 11.59
CA ALA A 92 -11.95 -25.85 11.18
C ALA A 92 -12.51 -25.38 9.83
N LEU A 93 -13.15 -26.27 9.08
CA LEU A 93 -13.57 -26.01 7.71
C LEU A 93 -15.05 -25.55 7.67
N PRO A 94 -15.35 -24.30 7.23
CA PRO A 94 -16.71 -23.89 6.96
C PRO A 94 -17.35 -24.72 5.83
N GLU A 95 -18.67 -24.94 5.91
CA GLU A 95 -19.43 -25.76 4.94
C GLU A 95 -19.32 -25.27 3.49
N ASP A 96 -19.04 -23.98 3.29
CA ASP A 96 -18.98 -23.33 1.97
C ASP A 96 -17.54 -23.15 1.44
N VAL A 97 -16.55 -23.68 2.16
CA VAL A 97 -15.14 -23.65 1.74
C VAL A 97 -14.74 -24.99 1.15
N THR A 98 -14.15 -24.97 -0.03
CA THR A 98 -13.55 -26.12 -0.72
C THR A 98 -12.05 -26.11 -0.52
N ILE A 99 -11.48 -27.18 0.02
CA ILE A 99 -10.03 -27.36 0.06
C ILE A 99 -9.54 -27.94 -1.27
N SER A 100 -8.33 -27.56 -1.69
CA SER A 100 -7.64 -28.18 -2.81
C SER A 100 -6.32 -28.81 -2.36
N VAL A 101 -5.96 -29.94 -2.91
CA VAL A 101 -4.71 -30.65 -2.63
C VAL A 101 -4.04 -31.06 -3.93
N LEU A 102 -2.73 -30.78 -4.03
CA LEU A 102 -1.93 -30.99 -5.23
C LEU A 102 -1.39 -32.43 -5.31
N THR A 103 -1.33 -32.98 -6.53
CA THR A 103 -0.64 -34.26 -6.79
C THR A 103 -0.06 -34.33 -8.19
N GLN A 104 1.03 -35.08 -8.33
CA GLN A 104 1.58 -35.48 -9.63
C GLN A 104 0.87 -36.72 -10.16
N SER A 105 0.98 -36.93 -11.48
CA SER A 105 0.43 -38.11 -12.18
C SER A 105 1.25 -39.39 -11.89
N ARG A 106 1.21 -39.86 -10.64
CA ARG A 106 1.83 -41.09 -10.12
C ARG A 106 0.87 -41.81 -9.19
N PRO A 107 0.65 -43.12 -9.33
CA PRO A 107 -0.38 -43.86 -8.60
C PRO A 107 -0.27 -43.69 -7.07
N GLU A 108 0.94 -43.89 -6.53
CA GLU A 108 1.22 -43.84 -5.10
C GLU A 108 1.01 -42.44 -4.50
N LEU A 109 1.28 -41.39 -5.29
CA LEU A 109 1.06 -40.01 -4.85
C LEU A 109 -0.43 -39.65 -4.92
N ILE A 110 -1.13 -40.08 -5.97
CA ILE A 110 -2.57 -39.87 -6.10
C ILE A 110 -3.32 -40.57 -4.98
N GLU A 111 -3.00 -41.86 -4.71
CA GLU A 111 -3.60 -42.62 -3.62
C GLU A 111 -3.45 -41.90 -2.28
N ARG A 112 -2.23 -41.48 -1.93
CA ARG A 112 -1.93 -40.76 -0.69
C ARG A 112 -2.63 -39.40 -0.60
N THR A 113 -2.76 -38.71 -1.74
CA THR A 113 -3.46 -37.42 -1.81
C THR A 113 -4.97 -37.60 -1.55
N VAL A 114 -5.60 -38.59 -2.18
CA VAL A 114 -7.01 -38.89 -1.95
C VAL A 114 -7.25 -39.37 -0.51
N GLU A 115 -6.35 -40.19 0.06
CA GLU A 115 -6.42 -40.58 1.48
C GLU A 115 -6.48 -39.38 2.42
N SER A 116 -5.73 -38.30 2.12
CA SER A 116 -5.67 -37.11 2.99
C SER A 116 -7.00 -36.37 3.11
N ILE A 117 -7.88 -36.49 2.11
CA ILE A 117 -9.16 -35.75 2.05
C ILE A 117 -10.38 -36.60 2.43
N ILE A 118 -10.19 -37.85 2.88
CA ILE A 118 -11.31 -38.69 3.34
C ILE A 118 -12.06 -38.00 4.48
N GLY A 119 -13.38 -37.89 4.32
CA GLY A 119 -14.28 -37.27 5.31
C GLY A 119 -14.47 -35.76 5.16
N PHE A 120 -13.76 -35.10 4.25
CA PHE A 120 -14.04 -33.70 3.97
C PHE A 120 -15.36 -33.52 3.20
N PRO A 121 -16.17 -32.51 3.55
CA PRO A 121 -17.46 -32.28 2.86
C PRO A 121 -17.27 -31.75 1.44
N ARG A 122 -16.19 -31.01 1.18
CA ARG A 122 -15.83 -30.45 -0.14
C ARG A 122 -14.32 -30.52 -0.33
N ALA A 123 -13.86 -31.18 -1.38
CA ALA A 123 -12.44 -31.27 -1.68
C ALA A 123 -12.19 -31.40 -3.19
N THR A 124 -11.15 -30.74 -3.67
CA THR A 124 -10.65 -30.81 -5.05
C THR A 124 -9.28 -31.48 -5.06
N VAL A 125 -9.09 -32.45 -5.94
CA VAL A 125 -7.76 -32.96 -6.27
C VAL A 125 -7.23 -32.22 -7.48
N HIS A 126 -6.10 -31.54 -7.30
CA HIS A 126 -5.39 -30.81 -8.34
C HIS A 126 -4.28 -31.68 -8.91
N LEU A 127 -4.49 -32.22 -10.09
CA LEU A 127 -3.54 -33.05 -10.83
C LEU A 127 -2.72 -32.19 -11.80
N TYR A 128 -1.41 -32.38 -11.87
CA TYR A 128 -0.56 -31.72 -12.86
C TYR A 128 0.47 -32.63 -13.50
N ASN A 129 0.86 -32.29 -14.72
CA ASN A 129 2.08 -32.75 -15.38
C ASN A 129 2.57 -31.69 -16.35
N ALA A 130 3.89 -31.56 -16.50
CA ALA A 130 4.46 -30.60 -17.43
C ALA A 130 4.30 -31.02 -18.89
N THR A 131 3.95 -30.04 -19.75
CA THR A 131 3.60 -30.25 -21.16
C THR A 131 4.51 -29.51 -22.13
N ALA A 132 5.33 -28.56 -21.67
CA ALA A 132 6.20 -27.77 -22.53
C ALA A 132 7.27 -28.60 -23.25
N PRO A 133 7.69 -28.22 -24.48
CA PRO A 133 8.65 -28.96 -25.29
C PRO A 133 9.95 -29.33 -24.56
N VAL A 134 10.53 -28.36 -23.82
CA VAL A 134 11.78 -28.57 -23.10
C VAL A 134 11.63 -29.62 -21.98
N PHE A 135 10.47 -29.72 -21.35
CA PHE A 135 10.20 -30.74 -20.34
C PHE A 135 10.01 -32.11 -20.95
N ARG A 136 9.27 -32.19 -22.07
CA ARG A 136 9.11 -33.43 -22.80
C ARG A 136 10.46 -33.97 -23.27
N GLU A 137 11.31 -33.10 -23.84
CA GLU A 137 12.60 -33.50 -24.40
C GLU A 137 13.64 -33.83 -23.33
N VAL A 138 13.81 -32.90 -22.33
CA VAL A 138 14.96 -32.93 -21.43
C VAL A 138 14.66 -33.68 -20.12
N VAL A 139 13.41 -33.56 -19.60
CA VAL A 139 13.06 -34.09 -18.27
C VAL A 139 12.41 -35.47 -18.37
N PHE A 140 11.43 -35.63 -19.26
CA PHE A 140 10.65 -36.86 -19.34
C PHE A 140 11.12 -37.80 -20.46
N HIS A 141 11.86 -37.27 -21.45
CA HIS A 141 12.21 -38.00 -22.67
C HIS A 141 10.97 -38.63 -23.35
N ALA A 142 9.88 -37.86 -23.40
CA ALA A 142 8.57 -38.27 -23.86
C ALA A 142 8.14 -37.45 -25.08
N ASP A 143 7.46 -38.08 -26.01
CA ASP A 143 6.77 -37.40 -27.12
C ASP A 143 5.39 -36.85 -26.68
N ARG A 144 4.65 -36.22 -27.60
CA ARG A 144 3.32 -35.64 -27.32
C ARG A 144 2.32 -36.73 -26.87
N GLU A 145 2.28 -37.90 -27.55
CA GLU A 145 1.34 -38.98 -27.24
C GLU A 145 1.60 -39.54 -25.82
N GLN A 146 2.86 -39.77 -25.49
CA GLN A 146 3.25 -40.22 -24.14
C GLN A 146 2.89 -39.20 -23.06
N THR A 147 3.01 -37.90 -23.34
CA THR A 147 2.63 -36.84 -22.44
C THR A 147 1.11 -36.76 -22.22
N ILE A 148 0.33 -36.95 -23.31
CA ILE A 148 -1.13 -37.04 -23.24
C ILE A 148 -1.55 -38.26 -22.41
N GLU A 149 -0.90 -39.43 -22.65
CA GLU A 149 -1.25 -40.66 -21.93
C GLU A 149 -0.90 -40.54 -20.43
N LEU A 150 0.14 -39.77 -20.06
CA LEU A 150 0.43 -39.46 -18.66
C LEU A 150 -0.71 -38.65 -18.01
N ALA A 151 -1.28 -37.67 -18.71
CA ALA A 151 -2.44 -36.89 -18.25
C ALA A 151 -3.71 -37.77 -18.15
N ARG A 152 -3.97 -38.55 -19.17
CA ARG A 152 -5.09 -39.52 -19.17
C ARG A 152 -5.00 -40.54 -18.05
N PHE A 153 -3.81 -41.10 -17.86
CA PHE A 153 -3.55 -42.06 -16.79
C PHE A 153 -3.81 -41.45 -15.42
N GLY A 154 -3.22 -40.27 -15.14
CA GLY A 154 -3.43 -39.60 -13.88
C GLY A 154 -4.90 -39.26 -13.60
N THR A 155 -5.63 -38.80 -14.63
CA THR A 155 -7.07 -38.50 -14.51
C THR A 155 -7.88 -39.78 -14.18
N ARG A 156 -7.62 -40.89 -14.86
CA ARG A 156 -8.26 -42.20 -14.55
C ARG A 156 -7.94 -42.65 -13.12
N GLU A 157 -6.71 -42.50 -12.70
CA GLU A 157 -6.28 -42.89 -11.33
C GLU A 157 -6.94 -42.03 -10.26
N VAL A 158 -7.03 -40.70 -10.47
CA VAL A 158 -7.73 -39.80 -9.53
C VAL A 158 -9.20 -40.22 -9.39
N ILE A 159 -9.90 -40.50 -10.49
CA ILE A 159 -11.28 -40.96 -10.45
C ILE A 159 -11.38 -42.30 -9.70
N ALA A 160 -10.55 -43.26 -10.02
CA ALA A 160 -10.57 -44.60 -9.40
C ALA A 160 -10.28 -44.54 -7.90
N GLN A 161 -9.36 -43.69 -7.47
CA GLN A 161 -9.03 -43.50 -6.04
C GLN A 161 -10.17 -42.77 -5.31
N ALA A 162 -10.76 -41.74 -5.94
CA ALA A 162 -11.87 -41.03 -5.36
C ALA A 162 -13.10 -41.96 -5.18
N GLU A 163 -13.46 -42.73 -6.20
CA GLU A 163 -14.56 -43.69 -6.12
C GLU A 163 -14.32 -44.82 -5.11
N ARG A 164 -13.07 -45.19 -4.89
CA ARG A 164 -12.70 -46.24 -3.92
C ARG A 164 -12.68 -45.76 -2.47
N GLN A 165 -12.25 -44.52 -2.23
CA GLN A 165 -11.89 -44.03 -0.87
C GLN A 165 -12.86 -42.98 -0.32
N LEU A 166 -13.51 -42.18 -1.17
CA LEU A 166 -14.41 -41.11 -0.73
C LEU A 166 -15.85 -41.62 -0.65
N GLY A 167 -16.61 -41.13 0.34
CA GLY A 167 -18.03 -41.41 0.45
C GLY A 167 -18.90 -40.47 -0.40
N ASP A 168 -20.17 -40.82 -0.54
CA ASP A 168 -21.16 -40.02 -1.30
C ASP A 168 -21.42 -38.64 -0.70
N GLU A 169 -21.02 -38.43 0.57
CA GLU A 169 -21.15 -37.17 1.29
C GLU A 169 -20.12 -36.11 0.86
N THR A 170 -19.03 -36.52 0.20
CA THR A 170 -17.99 -35.60 -0.27
C THR A 170 -18.35 -35.01 -1.62
N ILE A 171 -18.52 -33.69 -1.70
CA ILE A 171 -18.58 -32.98 -2.98
C ILE A 171 -17.18 -32.94 -3.56
N PHE A 172 -16.90 -33.85 -4.50
CA PHE A 172 -15.58 -34.05 -5.07
C PHE A 172 -15.39 -33.22 -6.32
N GLY A 173 -14.36 -32.37 -6.35
CA GLY A 173 -13.89 -31.58 -7.49
C GLY A 173 -12.60 -32.11 -8.09
N PHE A 174 -12.41 -31.80 -9.35
CA PHE A 174 -11.19 -32.15 -10.07
C PHE A 174 -10.62 -30.95 -10.81
N GLU A 175 -9.33 -30.74 -10.64
CA GLU A 175 -8.55 -29.71 -11.30
C GLU A 175 -7.38 -30.35 -12.05
N TYR A 176 -7.13 -29.89 -13.29
CA TYR A 176 -5.98 -30.31 -14.08
C TYR A 176 -5.17 -29.11 -14.55
N SER A 177 -3.84 -29.17 -14.36
CA SER A 177 -2.87 -28.20 -14.88
C SER A 177 -1.94 -28.84 -15.90
N PRO A 178 -1.94 -28.42 -17.18
CA PRO A 178 -0.81 -28.62 -18.07
C PRO A 178 0.33 -27.69 -17.66
N GLU A 179 1.16 -28.13 -16.72
CA GLU A 179 2.22 -27.30 -16.14
C GLU A 179 3.15 -26.75 -17.22
N ILE A 180 3.68 -25.53 -17.04
CA ILE A 180 4.40 -24.75 -18.07
C ILE A 180 3.51 -24.49 -19.30
N PHE A 181 2.20 -24.28 -19.10
CA PHE A 181 1.27 -23.99 -20.20
C PHE A 181 1.78 -22.84 -21.08
N ILE A 182 2.32 -21.78 -20.51
CA ILE A 182 2.79 -20.61 -21.25
C ILE A 182 3.80 -20.96 -22.35
N ASP A 183 4.65 -21.94 -22.14
CA ASP A 183 5.66 -22.42 -23.11
C ASP A 183 5.19 -23.63 -23.92
N THR A 184 3.99 -24.14 -23.67
CA THR A 184 3.41 -25.28 -24.41
C THR A 184 2.79 -24.77 -25.70
N GLU A 185 2.96 -25.55 -26.78
CA GLU A 185 2.32 -25.23 -28.07
C GLU A 185 0.80 -25.21 -27.89
N ARG A 186 0.12 -24.20 -28.41
CA ARG A 186 -1.33 -23.97 -28.23
C ARG A 186 -2.20 -25.14 -28.60
N ASP A 187 -1.91 -25.73 -29.79
CA ASP A 187 -2.60 -26.91 -30.31
C ASP A 187 -2.44 -28.10 -29.37
N PHE A 188 -1.24 -28.25 -28.83
CA PHE A 188 -0.94 -29.37 -27.93
C PHE A 188 -1.56 -29.14 -26.54
N ALA A 189 -1.54 -27.92 -26.00
CA ALA A 189 -2.21 -27.60 -24.74
C ALA A 189 -3.72 -27.88 -24.83
N LEU A 190 -4.36 -27.51 -25.96
CA LEU A 190 -5.76 -27.83 -26.23
C LEU A 190 -5.98 -29.34 -26.28
N GLU A 191 -5.15 -30.07 -27.04
CA GLU A 191 -5.25 -31.53 -27.18
C GLU A 191 -5.13 -32.28 -25.84
N VAL A 192 -4.21 -31.86 -24.98
CA VAL A 192 -4.05 -32.44 -23.63
C VAL A 192 -5.28 -32.16 -22.75
N CYS A 193 -5.78 -30.91 -22.72
CA CYS A 193 -6.97 -30.56 -21.96
C CYS A 193 -8.21 -31.34 -22.45
N GLU A 194 -8.41 -31.46 -23.76
CA GLU A 194 -9.51 -32.27 -24.33
C GLU A 194 -9.38 -33.74 -23.94
N ALA A 195 -8.15 -34.29 -23.97
CA ALA A 195 -7.91 -35.69 -23.58
C ALA A 195 -8.22 -35.97 -22.11
N VAL A 196 -7.98 -35.01 -21.23
CA VAL A 196 -8.36 -35.06 -19.80
C VAL A 196 -9.87 -34.96 -19.65
N MET A 197 -10.52 -34.03 -20.36
CA MET A 197 -11.98 -33.88 -20.35
C MET A 197 -12.71 -35.09 -20.87
N ASP A 198 -12.13 -35.81 -21.85
CA ASP A 198 -12.69 -37.05 -22.36
C ASP A 198 -12.68 -38.22 -21.36
N ILE A 199 -11.84 -38.13 -20.34
CA ILE A 199 -11.85 -39.07 -19.21
C ILE A 199 -12.76 -38.57 -18.10
N TRP A 200 -12.68 -37.30 -17.71
CA TRP A 200 -13.47 -36.71 -16.62
C TRP A 200 -14.96 -36.62 -16.99
N GLN A 201 -15.28 -36.34 -18.26
CA GLN A 201 -16.65 -36.12 -18.76
C GLN A 201 -17.39 -34.99 -18.04
N PRO A 202 -16.91 -33.70 -18.18
CA PRO A 202 -17.57 -32.58 -17.54
C PRO A 202 -18.99 -32.38 -18.07
N GLN A 203 -19.93 -32.09 -17.15
CA GLN A 203 -21.35 -31.90 -17.41
C GLN A 203 -21.99 -31.15 -16.24
N ASP A 204 -23.29 -30.86 -16.28
CA ASP A 204 -24.03 -30.25 -15.17
C ASP A 204 -23.80 -31.03 -13.86
N GLY A 205 -23.37 -30.32 -12.83
CA GLY A 205 -23.04 -30.88 -11.52
C GLY A 205 -21.69 -31.62 -11.45
N ARG A 206 -20.93 -31.66 -12.54
CA ARG A 206 -19.57 -32.24 -12.61
C ARG A 206 -18.64 -31.34 -13.41
N GLU A 207 -18.41 -30.13 -12.90
CA GLU A 207 -17.47 -29.17 -13.47
C GLU A 207 -16.05 -29.74 -13.48
N ILE A 208 -15.21 -29.29 -14.43
CA ILE A 208 -13.75 -29.43 -14.37
C ILE A 208 -13.11 -28.06 -14.24
N ILE A 209 -12.05 -27.99 -13.44
CA ILE A 209 -11.18 -26.81 -13.41
C ILE A 209 -9.98 -27.12 -14.32
N LEU A 210 -9.80 -26.32 -15.36
CA LEU A 210 -8.61 -26.34 -16.20
C LEU A 210 -7.76 -25.12 -15.88
N ASN A 211 -6.66 -25.34 -15.18
CA ASN A 211 -5.77 -24.28 -14.78
C ASN A 211 -4.60 -24.14 -15.75
N LEU A 212 -4.43 -22.95 -16.31
CA LEU A 212 -3.45 -22.64 -17.35
C LEU A 212 -2.33 -21.76 -16.75
N PRO A 213 -1.25 -22.37 -16.18
CA PRO A 213 -0.26 -21.62 -15.44
C PRO A 213 0.76 -20.92 -16.33
N SER A 214 1.03 -19.66 -16.02
CA SER A 214 2.26 -18.98 -16.42
C SER A 214 3.36 -19.30 -15.40
N THR A 215 3.76 -20.58 -15.36
CA THR A 215 4.69 -21.13 -14.36
C THR A 215 5.99 -20.34 -14.26
N VAL A 216 6.48 -19.82 -15.38
CA VAL A 216 7.52 -18.78 -15.44
C VAL A 216 6.99 -17.69 -16.36
N GLU A 217 6.86 -16.48 -15.87
CA GLU A 217 6.34 -15.36 -16.67
C GLU A 217 7.33 -14.97 -17.78
N ARG A 218 7.22 -15.59 -18.94
CA ARG A 218 8.11 -15.37 -20.10
C ARG A 218 7.52 -14.46 -21.17
N ALA A 219 6.21 -14.44 -21.29
CA ALA A 219 5.48 -13.61 -22.24
C ALA A 219 5.06 -12.26 -21.64
N THR A 220 4.73 -11.30 -22.49
CA THR A 220 4.03 -10.08 -22.06
C THR A 220 2.56 -10.41 -21.75
N PRO A 221 1.88 -9.63 -20.88
CA PRO A 221 0.50 -9.91 -20.49
C PRO A 221 -0.50 -10.05 -21.65
N ASN A 222 -0.33 -9.26 -22.71
CA ASN A 222 -1.18 -9.35 -23.89
C ASN A 222 -1.01 -10.67 -24.67
N VAL A 223 0.20 -11.23 -24.68
CA VAL A 223 0.44 -12.53 -25.32
C VAL A 223 -0.18 -13.65 -24.50
N PHE A 224 -0.07 -13.58 -23.17
CA PHE A 224 -0.75 -14.52 -22.27
C PHE A 224 -2.28 -14.45 -22.45
N ALA A 225 -2.84 -13.23 -22.52
CA ALA A 225 -4.27 -13.06 -22.82
C ALA A 225 -4.68 -13.67 -24.16
N ASP A 226 -3.88 -13.52 -25.20
CA ASP A 226 -4.13 -14.18 -26.49
C ASP A 226 -4.14 -15.72 -26.37
N GLN A 227 -3.24 -16.30 -25.55
CA GLN A 227 -3.24 -17.75 -25.27
C GLN A 227 -4.51 -18.18 -24.53
N ILE A 228 -4.93 -17.42 -23.53
CA ILE A 228 -6.15 -17.71 -22.74
C ILE A 228 -7.40 -17.58 -23.62
N GLU A 229 -7.53 -16.52 -24.43
CA GLU A 229 -8.67 -16.38 -25.36
C GLU A 229 -8.70 -17.53 -26.37
N TYR A 230 -7.54 -17.95 -26.88
CA TYR A 230 -7.47 -19.13 -27.77
C TYR A 230 -8.04 -20.37 -27.08
N MET A 231 -7.62 -20.67 -25.86
CA MET A 231 -8.13 -21.82 -25.10
C MET A 231 -9.62 -21.68 -24.81
N SER A 232 -10.05 -20.52 -24.29
CA SER A 232 -11.46 -20.26 -23.97
C SER A 232 -12.41 -20.43 -25.16
N ARG A 233 -11.94 -20.10 -26.38
CA ARG A 233 -12.74 -20.22 -27.63
C ARG A 233 -12.73 -21.59 -28.25
N ASN A 234 -11.73 -22.42 -28.01
CA ASN A 234 -11.55 -23.70 -28.70
C ASN A 234 -11.80 -24.92 -27.80
N LEU A 235 -11.80 -24.79 -26.48
CA LEU A 235 -12.18 -25.86 -25.58
C LEU A 235 -13.64 -26.26 -25.81
N SER A 236 -13.87 -27.56 -26.02
CA SER A 236 -15.22 -28.13 -26.05
C SER A 236 -15.84 -28.08 -24.67
N ARG A 237 -17.19 -28.14 -24.58
CA ARG A 237 -17.90 -28.16 -23.27
C ARG A 237 -17.52 -26.97 -22.35
N ARG A 238 -17.22 -25.79 -22.95
CA ARG A 238 -16.72 -24.61 -22.26
C ARG A 238 -17.61 -24.20 -21.08
N GLU A 239 -18.91 -24.43 -21.18
CA GLU A 239 -19.95 -24.15 -20.16
C GLU A 239 -19.81 -24.99 -18.88
N HIS A 240 -19.07 -26.10 -18.93
CA HIS A 240 -18.80 -26.99 -17.80
C HIS A 240 -17.35 -26.91 -17.32
N ILE A 241 -16.63 -25.86 -17.72
CA ILE A 241 -15.23 -25.63 -17.38
C ILE A 241 -15.10 -24.34 -16.57
N ALA A 242 -14.49 -24.41 -15.40
CA ALA A 242 -13.89 -23.25 -14.77
C ALA A 242 -12.47 -23.07 -15.33
N LEU A 243 -12.30 -22.11 -16.24
CA LEU A 243 -10.99 -21.80 -16.81
C LEU A 243 -10.19 -20.95 -15.81
N SER A 244 -9.19 -21.58 -15.20
CA SER A 244 -8.34 -20.97 -14.20
C SER A 244 -7.01 -20.51 -14.78
N VAL A 245 -6.41 -19.49 -14.19
CA VAL A 245 -5.05 -19.05 -14.49
C VAL A 245 -4.23 -18.87 -13.22
N HIS A 246 -2.94 -19.22 -13.30
CA HIS A 246 -1.98 -19.16 -12.21
C HIS A 246 -0.72 -18.40 -12.68
N PRO A 247 -0.75 -17.05 -12.69
CA PRO A 247 0.39 -16.28 -13.15
C PRO A 247 1.44 -16.12 -12.07
N HIS A 248 2.71 -16.39 -12.42
CA HIS A 248 3.87 -15.92 -11.66
C HIS A 248 4.25 -14.48 -12.06
N ASN A 249 5.22 -13.88 -11.37
CA ASN A 249 5.55 -12.46 -11.46
C ASN A 249 7.01 -12.20 -11.87
N ASP A 250 7.62 -13.10 -12.66
CA ASP A 250 9.04 -13.03 -13.03
C ASP A 250 9.42 -11.77 -13.81
N ARG A 251 8.46 -11.17 -14.51
CA ARG A 251 8.63 -9.90 -15.25
C ARG A 251 8.10 -8.69 -14.49
N GLY A 252 7.49 -8.90 -13.31
CA GLY A 252 6.79 -7.86 -12.56
C GLY A 252 5.43 -7.47 -13.17
N THR A 253 4.82 -8.35 -13.97
CA THR A 253 3.55 -8.09 -14.66
C THR A 253 2.46 -9.12 -14.35
N GLY A 254 2.62 -9.92 -13.27
CA GLY A 254 1.69 -10.99 -12.89
C GLY A 254 0.25 -10.50 -12.68
N VAL A 255 0.06 -9.35 -12.01
CA VAL A 255 -1.27 -8.74 -11.84
C VAL A 255 -1.88 -8.35 -13.19
N ALA A 256 -1.11 -7.70 -14.06
CA ALA A 256 -1.58 -7.34 -15.40
C ALA A 256 -1.92 -8.58 -16.24
N SER A 257 -1.13 -9.65 -16.12
CA SER A 257 -1.42 -10.93 -16.79
C SER A 257 -2.75 -11.51 -16.32
N ALA A 258 -3.05 -11.45 -15.01
CA ALA A 258 -4.34 -11.91 -14.46
C ALA A 258 -5.52 -11.04 -14.94
N GLU A 259 -5.41 -9.72 -14.89
CA GLU A 259 -6.46 -8.80 -15.38
C GLU A 259 -6.78 -9.05 -16.87
N LEU A 260 -5.75 -9.17 -17.70
CA LEU A 260 -5.96 -9.41 -19.13
C LEU A 260 -6.47 -10.83 -19.41
N ALA A 261 -6.11 -11.83 -18.58
CA ALA A 261 -6.67 -13.19 -18.68
C ALA A 261 -8.17 -13.21 -18.37
N LEU A 262 -8.64 -12.41 -17.39
CA LEU A 262 -10.08 -12.24 -17.12
C LEU A 262 -10.82 -11.64 -18.33
N LEU A 263 -10.26 -10.64 -18.99
CA LEU A 263 -10.80 -10.11 -20.24
C LEU A 263 -10.83 -11.19 -21.34
N ALA A 264 -9.84 -12.07 -21.35
CA ALA A 264 -9.69 -13.15 -22.33
C ALA A 264 -10.60 -14.37 -22.09
N GLY A 265 -11.29 -14.40 -20.95
CA GLY A 265 -12.29 -15.44 -20.65
C GLY A 265 -11.87 -16.39 -19.55
N ALA A 266 -10.89 -16.09 -18.72
CA ALA A 266 -10.66 -16.81 -17.47
C ALA A 266 -11.81 -16.55 -16.48
N ASP A 267 -12.20 -17.60 -15.74
CA ASP A 267 -13.27 -17.59 -14.75
C ASP A 267 -12.71 -17.53 -13.31
N ARG A 268 -11.46 -17.99 -13.13
CA ARG A 268 -10.83 -18.23 -11.84
C ARG A 268 -9.38 -17.78 -11.85
N ILE A 269 -8.93 -17.25 -10.73
CA ILE A 269 -7.53 -16.82 -10.52
C ILE A 269 -6.96 -17.53 -9.30
N GLU A 270 -5.75 -18.05 -9.45
CA GLU A 270 -4.93 -18.63 -8.41
C GLU A 270 -3.76 -17.70 -8.08
N GLY A 271 -3.48 -17.52 -6.81
CA GLY A 271 -2.37 -16.70 -6.37
C GLY A 271 -2.22 -16.66 -4.85
N CYS A 272 -1.42 -15.72 -4.37
CA CYS A 272 -1.12 -15.58 -2.95
C CYS A 272 -1.35 -14.14 -2.48
N LEU A 273 -1.69 -13.98 -1.21
CA LEU A 273 -1.67 -12.67 -0.56
C LEU A 273 -0.24 -12.14 -0.56
N LEU A 274 -0.07 -10.88 -0.99
CA LEU A 274 1.23 -10.23 -1.16
C LEU A 274 2.19 -10.95 -2.12
N GLY A 275 1.66 -11.85 -2.97
CA GLY A 275 2.40 -12.45 -4.07
C GLY A 275 3.51 -13.40 -3.68
N GLN A 276 3.40 -14.14 -2.57
CA GLN A 276 4.40 -15.14 -2.19
C GLN A 276 4.49 -16.29 -3.21
N GLY A 277 5.63 -16.96 -3.29
CA GLY A 277 5.84 -18.11 -4.17
C GLY A 277 7.24 -18.19 -4.76
N GLU A 278 7.43 -19.18 -5.63
CA GLU A 278 8.72 -19.45 -6.28
C GLU A 278 9.28 -18.22 -7.01
N ARG A 279 10.60 -18.05 -6.96
CA ARG A 279 11.39 -16.98 -7.61
C ARG A 279 10.93 -15.58 -7.19
N THR A 280 10.05 -14.94 -7.96
CA THR A 280 9.49 -13.60 -7.73
C THR A 280 8.07 -13.63 -7.17
N GLY A 281 7.55 -14.84 -6.94
CA GLY A 281 6.23 -15.08 -6.38
C GLY A 281 5.11 -15.22 -7.42
N ASN A 282 3.91 -15.43 -6.92
CA ASN A 282 2.66 -15.52 -7.65
C ASN A 282 2.03 -14.14 -7.90
N VAL A 283 0.94 -14.10 -8.63
CA VAL A 283 0.09 -12.91 -8.67
C VAL A 283 -0.37 -12.56 -7.25
N ASP A 284 -0.26 -11.28 -6.91
CA ASP A 284 -0.74 -10.76 -5.63
C ASP A 284 -2.27 -10.60 -5.67
N LEU A 285 -2.98 -11.48 -4.96
CA LEU A 285 -4.45 -11.50 -4.93
C LEU A 285 -5.02 -10.24 -4.26
N LEU A 286 -4.33 -9.66 -3.28
CA LEU A 286 -4.76 -8.43 -2.63
C LEU A 286 -4.70 -7.25 -3.62
N THR A 287 -3.58 -7.10 -4.32
CA THR A 287 -3.44 -6.05 -5.34
C THR A 287 -4.48 -6.23 -6.45
N LEU A 288 -4.68 -7.45 -6.94
CA LEU A 288 -5.67 -7.72 -7.99
C LEU A 288 -7.09 -7.43 -7.51
N GLY A 289 -7.46 -7.86 -6.30
CA GLY A 289 -8.78 -7.60 -5.73
C GLY A 289 -9.06 -6.10 -5.54
N LEU A 290 -8.09 -5.33 -5.03
CA LEU A 290 -8.24 -3.88 -4.87
C LEU A 290 -8.19 -3.12 -6.21
N ASN A 291 -7.51 -3.65 -7.23
CA ASN A 291 -7.62 -3.12 -8.59
C ASN A 291 -9.07 -3.23 -9.10
N LEU A 292 -9.73 -4.38 -8.91
CA LEU A 292 -11.14 -4.55 -9.26
C LEU A 292 -12.05 -3.62 -8.45
N PHE A 293 -11.82 -3.53 -7.15
CA PHE A 293 -12.54 -2.62 -6.26
C PHE A 293 -12.45 -1.17 -6.72
N SER A 294 -11.26 -0.71 -7.14
CA SER A 294 -11.05 0.65 -7.67
C SER A 294 -11.83 0.93 -8.97
N GLN A 295 -12.31 -0.11 -9.64
CA GLN A 295 -13.14 -0.03 -10.85
C GLN A 295 -14.64 -0.26 -10.55
N GLY A 296 -15.02 -0.30 -9.27
CA GLY A 296 -16.41 -0.49 -8.85
C GLY A 296 -16.87 -1.95 -8.89
N ILE A 297 -15.95 -2.90 -8.87
CA ILE A 297 -16.24 -4.34 -8.83
C ILE A 297 -15.92 -4.85 -7.44
N ASP A 298 -16.95 -5.33 -6.72
CA ASP A 298 -16.76 -5.99 -5.44
C ASP A 298 -15.94 -7.28 -5.63
N PRO A 299 -14.74 -7.38 -5.03
CA PRO A 299 -13.93 -8.59 -5.14
C PRO A 299 -14.55 -9.81 -4.41
N GLY A 300 -15.53 -9.61 -3.54
CA GLY A 300 -16.09 -10.65 -2.69
C GLY A 300 -15.12 -11.14 -1.60
N ILE A 301 -14.03 -10.43 -1.40
CA ILE A 301 -13.00 -10.67 -0.38
C ILE A 301 -12.89 -9.42 0.48
N ASP A 302 -12.87 -9.58 1.80
CA ASP A 302 -12.81 -8.45 2.74
C ASP A 302 -11.38 -7.96 2.94
N PHE A 303 -11.04 -6.82 2.35
CA PHE A 303 -9.77 -6.12 2.53
C PHE A 303 -9.88 -4.88 3.44
N SER A 304 -10.94 -4.78 4.24
CA SER A 304 -11.22 -3.58 5.06
C SER A 304 -10.23 -3.33 6.19
N ASP A 305 -9.41 -4.31 6.59
CA ASP A 305 -8.27 -4.16 7.51
C ASP A 305 -6.98 -4.69 6.87
N ILE A 306 -6.43 -3.89 5.97
CA ILE A 306 -5.22 -4.26 5.21
C ILE A 306 -3.98 -4.42 6.12
N ASP A 307 -3.95 -3.74 7.26
CA ASP A 307 -2.84 -3.82 8.21
C ASP A 307 -2.86 -5.13 9.01
N GLU A 308 -4.03 -5.66 9.34
CA GLU A 308 -4.16 -6.99 9.94
C GLU A 308 -3.74 -8.07 8.95
N ILE A 309 -4.18 -7.96 7.69
CA ILE A 309 -3.78 -8.89 6.62
C ILE A 309 -2.26 -8.90 6.49
N ARG A 310 -1.66 -7.72 6.33
CA ARG A 310 -0.20 -7.58 6.21
C ARG A 310 0.53 -8.22 7.38
N ARG A 311 0.19 -7.85 8.62
CA ARG A 311 0.84 -8.39 9.83
C ARG A 311 0.72 -9.90 9.93
N THR A 312 -0.43 -10.46 9.54
CA THR A 312 -0.64 -11.90 9.57
C THR A 312 0.18 -12.61 8.50
N VAL A 313 0.20 -12.09 7.27
CA VAL A 313 1.02 -12.67 6.20
C VAL A 313 2.51 -12.57 6.54
N GLU A 314 3.01 -11.41 6.97
CA GLU A 314 4.41 -11.24 7.41
C GLU A 314 4.80 -12.19 8.55
N HIS A 315 3.90 -12.37 9.53
CA HIS A 315 4.11 -13.33 10.61
C HIS A 315 4.17 -14.78 10.09
N CYS A 316 3.26 -15.16 9.21
CA CYS A 316 3.20 -16.53 8.71
C CYS A 316 4.37 -16.85 7.76
N THR A 317 4.74 -15.93 6.91
CA THR A 317 5.79 -16.11 5.88
C THR A 317 7.19 -15.76 6.38
N GLN A 318 7.31 -15.01 7.48
CA GLN A 318 8.56 -14.42 7.98
C GLN A 318 9.25 -13.52 6.94
N MET A 319 8.45 -12.88 6.06
CA MET A 319 8.92 -11.95 5.03
C MET A 319 8.14 -10.64 5.12
N GLU A 320 8.86 -9.52 5.17
CA GLU A 320 8.27 -8.18 5.24
C GLU A 320 7.79 -7.69 3.86
N ALA A 321 6.64 -7.03 3.83
CA ALA A 321 6.16 -6.35 2.64
C ALA A 321 7.01 -5.11 2.35
N SER A 322 7.28 -4.85 1.07
CA SER A 322 7.97 -3.61 0.68
C SER A 322 7.15 -2.38 1.09
N PRO A 323 7.80 -1.29 1.58
CA PRO A 323 7.09 -0.04 1.88
C PRO A 323 6.32 0.57 0.70
N ARG A 324 6.55 0.09 -0.52
CA ARG A 324 5.86 0.52 -1.75
C ARG A 324 5.02 -0.58 -2.40
N THR A 325 4.75 -1.68 -1.69
CA THR A 325 3.78 -2.68 -2.16
C THR A 325 2.42 -2.00 -2.41
N PRO A 326 1.80 -2.20 -3.58
CA PRO A 326 0.52 -1.57 -3.89
C PRO A 326 -0.50 -1.78 -2.76
N TYR A 327 -1.21 -0.72 -2.40
CA TYR A 327 -2.20 -0.63 -1.32
C TYR A 327 -1.69 -0.92 0.11
N VAL A 328 -0.72 -1.80 0.30
CA VAL A 328 -0.28 -2.35 1.59
C VAL A 328 0.89 -1.58 2.21
N GLY A 329 1.79 -1.07 1.36
CA GLY A 329 3.03 -0.44 1.81
C GLY A 329 2.82 0.81 2.65
N ASP A 330 3.71 1.07 3.60
CA ASP A 330 3.63 2.23 4.50
C ASP A 330 3.68 3.59 3.78
N LEU A 331 4.22 3.63 2.55
CA LEU A 331 4.38 4.85 1.77
C LEU A 331 3.27 5.07 0.74
N VAL A 332 2.29 4.16 0.63
CA VAL A 332 1.29 4.19 -0.44
C VAL A 332 0.30 5.33 -0.27
N TYR A 333 -0.13 5.61 0.97
CA TYR A 333 -1.07 6.69 1.28
C TYR A 333 -0.37 7.94 1.80
N THR A 334 0.90 8.13 1.47
CA THR A 334 1.69 9.29 1.87
C THR A 334 2.06 10.14 0.66
N SER A 335 2.21 11.43 0.85
CA SER A 335 2.68 12.34 -0.20
C SER A 335 3.82 13.21 0.31
N PHE A 336 4.92 13.27 -0.44
CA PHE A 336 6.11 14.05 -0.11
C PHE A 336 6.11 15.43 -0.76
N SER A 337 5.39 15.60 -1.88
CA SER A 337 5.33 16.87 -2.59
C SER A 337 4.27 17.79 -1.98
N GLY A 338 4.65 19.01 -1.64
CA GLY A 338 3.72 20.00 -1.09
C GLY A 338 2.56 20.36 -2.04
N SER A 339 2.78 20.28 -3.35
CA SER A 339 1.70 20.48 -4.34
C SER A 339 0.70 19.34 -4.34
N HIS A 340 1.16 18.10 -4.14
CA HIS A 340 0.27 16.92 -4.02
C HIS A 340 -0.56 17.01 -2.74
N GLN A 341 0.06 17.38 -1.62
CA GLN A 341 -0.63 17.55 -0.33
C GLN A 341 -1.71 18.63 -0.39
N ASP A 342 -1.41 19.78 -1.00
CA ASP A 342 -2.40 20.85 -1.20
C ASP A 342 -3.57 20.38 -2.08
N ALA A 343 -3.28 19.64 -3.16
CA ALA A 343 -4.30 19.08 -4.03
C ALA A 343 -5.19 18.05 -3.29
N ILE A 344 -4.60 17.14 -2.51
CA ILE A 344 -5.34 16.14 -1.72
C ILE A 344 -6.22 16.84 -0.66
N LYS A 345 -5.68 17.83 0.07
CA LYS A 345 -6.45 18.62 1.03
C LYS A 345 -7.67 19.29 0.39
N LYS A 346 -7.47 19.92 -0.78
CA LYS A 346 -8.57 20.53 -1.55
C LYS A 346 -9.56 19.49 -2.05
N GLY A 347 -9.08 18.32 -2.47
CA GLY A 347 -9.90 17.19 -2.88
C GLY A 347 -10.85 16.73 -1.77
N PHE A 348 -10.33 16.48 -0.56
CA PHE A 348 -11.16 16.12 0.60
C PHE A 348 -12.19 17.19 0.94
N ALA A 349 -11.81 18.49 0.90
CA ALA A 349 -12.74 19.58 1.15
C ALA A 349 -13.87 19.64 0.10
N ALA A 350 -13.53 19.46 -1.17
CA ALA A 350 -14.50 19.42 -2.26
C ALA A 350 -15.42 18.19 -2.15
N ARG A 351 -14.87 16.99 -1.84
CA ARG A 351 -15.66 15.78 -1.61
C ARG A 351 -16.64 15.98 -0.45
N LYS A 352 -16.17 16.51 0.70
CA LYS A 352 -17.05 16.81 1.83
C LYS A 352 -18.25 17.65 1.43
N THR A 353 -18.04 18.71 0.64
CA THR A 353 -19.14 19.56 0.14
C THR A 353 -20.14 18.77 -0.72
N LYS A 354 -19.67 17.85 -1.58
CA LYS A 354 -20.52 16.97 -2.39
C LYS A 354 -21.32 16.00 -1.52
N VAL A 355 -20.67 15.38 -0.51
CA VAL A 355 -21.30 14.47 0.44
C VAL A 355 -22.37 15.19 1.29
N ASP A 356 -22.05 16.37 1.82
CA ASP A 356 -23.02 17.20 2.56
C ASP A 356 -24.25 17.53 1.68
N ALA A 357 -24.04 17.84 0.40
CA ALA A 357 -25.13 18.08 -0.56
C ALA A 357 -25.95 16.84 -0.90
N ALA A 358 -25.34 15.63 -0.79
CA ALA A 358 -26.00 14.34 -0.96
C ALA A 358 -26.69 13.83 0.33
N GLY A 359 -26.83 14.67 1.35
CA GLY A 359 -27.48 14.30 2.61
C GLY A 359 -26.59 13.49 3.57
N GLY A 360 -25.28 13.51 3.38
CA GLY A 360 -24.31 12.81 4.21
C GLY A 360 -24.00 11.38 3.76
N ASP A 361 -24.56 10.95 2.62
CA ASP A 361 -24.28 9.63 2.05
C ASP A 361 -22.98 9.67 1.23
N GLU A 362 -21.92 9.09 1.79
CA GLU A 362 -20.61 9.01 1.14
C GLU A 362 -20.62 8.10 -0.10
N ASN A 363 -21.48 7.07 -0.11
CA ASN A 363 -21.60 6.13 -1.23
C ASN A 363 -22.33 6.73 -2.45
N ALA A 364 -23.09 7.80 -2.25
CA ALA A 364 -23.73 8.54 -3.35
C ALA A 364 -22.76 9.42 -4.14
N VAL A 365 -21.50 9.57 -3.69
CA VAL A 365 -20.51 10.45 -4.30
C VAL A 365 -19.31 9.64 -4.80
N VAL A 366 -19.16 9.60 -6.12
CA VAL A 366 -18.01 8.92 -6.77
C VAL A 366 -16.68 9.43 -6.20
N TRP A 367 -15.75 8.49 -6.00
CA TRP A 367 -14.40 8.81 -5.53
C TRP A 367 -13.58 9.46 -6.65
N GLU A 368 -13.23 10.72 -6.47
CA GLU A 368 -12.46 11.53 -7.44
C GLU A 368 -11.47 12.42 -6.67
N LEU A 369 -10.59 11.80 -5.88
CA LEU A 369 -9.55 12.55 -5.18
C LEU A 369 -8.24 12.60 -6.00
N PRO A 370 -7.56 13.76 -6.04
CA PRO A 370 -6.21 13.82 -6.61
C PRO A 370 -5.26 12.86 -5.90
N TYR A 371 -4.49 12.08 -6.68
CA TYR A 371 -3.41 11.20 -6.22
C TYR A 371 -3.81 10.01 -5.33
N LEU A 372 -5.08 9.81 -5.00
CA LEU A 372 -5.58 8.68 -4.22
C LEU A 372 -6.53 7.84 -5.08
N PRO A 373 -6.11 6.64 -5.52
CA PRO A 373 -6.92 5.79 -6.39
C PRO A 373 -8.15 5.20 -5.68
N ILE A 374 -8.07 5.00 -4.37
CA ILE A 374 -9.17 4.55 -3.52
C ILE A 374 -9.21 5.39 -2.23
N ASP A 375 -10.32 5.32 -1.51
CA ASP A 375 -10.39 5.87 -0.16
C ASP A 375 -9.55 5.00 0.80
N PRO A 376 -8.54 5.54 1.49
CA PRO A 376 -7.79 4.79 2.48
C PRO A 376 -8.67 4.21 3.60
N HIS A 377 -9.79 4.83 3.93
CA HIS A 377 -10.71 4.34 4.97
C HIS A 377 -11.36 3.00 4.59
N ASP A 378 -11.58 2.74 3.30
CA ASP A 378 -12.14 1.48 2.81
C ASP A 378 -11.25 0.27 3.12
N VAL A 379 -9.95 0.50 3.34
CA VAL A 379 -8.97 -0.54 3.68
C VAL A 379 -8.43 -0.41 5.12
N GLY A 380 -9.16 0.31 5.99
CA GLY A 380 -8.81 0.48 7.40
C GLY A 380 -7.65 1.45 7.66
N ARG A 381 -7.25 2.22 6.65
CA ARG A 381 -6.19 3.24 6.79
C ARG A 381 -6.74 4.65 6.77
N SER A 382 -5.95 5.59 7.22
CA SER A 382 -6.20 7.01 7.03
C SER A 382 -5.20 7.59 6.03
N TYR A 383 -5.59 8.65 5.33
CA TYR A 383 -4.60 9.50 4.70
C TYR A 383 -3.83 10.21 5.82
N GLU A 384 -2.80 9.58 6.28
CA GLU A 384 -1.80 10.26 7.09
C GLU A 384 -0.90 11.01 6.13
N ALA A 385 -1.09 12.32 6.09
CA ALA A 385 -0.02 13.17 5.65
C ALA A 385 1.13 12.99 6.66
N VAL A 386 1.87 11.90 6.57
CA VAL A 386 3.23 11.86 7.09
C VAL A 386 3.99 12.81 6.19
N VAL A 387 3.88 14.09 6.53
CA VAL A 387 4.64 15.14 5.89
C VAL A 387 6.06 14.93 6.37
N ARG A 388 6.77 14.08 5.67
CA ARG A 388 8.21 13.95 5.80
C ARG A 388 8.80 15.11 5.02
N VAL A 389 9.38 16.07 5.71
CA VAL A 389 10.11 17.16 5.08
C VAL A 389 11.49 16.65 4.72
N ASN A 390 11.78 16.57 3.43
CA ASN A 390 13.11 16.30 2.90
C ASN A 390 13.54 17.43 1.95
N SER A 391 14.70 17.33 1.34
CA SER A 391 15.22 18.32 0.40
C SER A 391 14.34 18.60 -0.83
N GLN A 392 13.35 17.74 -1.10
CA GLN A 392 12.38 17.90 -2.19
C GLN A 392 11.04 18.49 -1.70
N SER A 393 10.87 18.66 -0.39
CA SER A 393 9.63 19.18 0.19
C SER A 393 9.60 20.70 0.08
N GLY A 394 8.70 21.22 -0.72
CA GLY A 394 8.50 22.68 -0.84
C GLY A 394 7.87 23.29 0.42
N LYS A 395 7.76 24.63 0.40
CA LYS A 395 7.19 25.47 1.50
C LYS A 395 5.85 24.99 2.08
N GLY A 396 5.03 24.30 1.28
CA GLY A 396 3.73 23.78 1.73
C GLY A 396 3.85 22.65 2.76
N GLY A 397 4.84 21.78 2.62
CA GLY A 397 5.08 20.67 3.56
C GLY A 397 5.55 21.16 4.92
N VAL A 398 6.48 22.10 4.93
CA VAL A 398 7.00 22.71 6.17
C VAL A 398 5.87 23.45 6.94
N ALA A 399 5.09 24.27 6.23
CA ALA A 399 3.98 25.02 6.84
C ALA A 399 2.89 24.10 7.41
N TYR A 400 2.58 23.01 6.68
CA TYR A 400 1.59 22.04 7.14
C TYR A 400 2.01 21.33 8.43
N LEU A 401 3.28 20.87 8.52
CA LEU A 401 3.79 20.25 9.76
C LEU A 401 3.75 21.21 10.95
N MET A 402 4.15 22.47 10.74
CA MET A 402 4.10 23.48 11.79
C MET A 402 2.67 23.73 12.27
N SER A 403 1.70 23.79 11.33
CA SER A 403 0.29 23.93 11.68
C SER A 403 -0.26 22.71 12.45
N ARG A 404 0.00 21.49 11.96
CA ARG A 404 -0.59 20.25 12.53
C ARG A 404 0.05 19.82 13.85
N ALA A 405 1.38 19.88 13.96
CA ALA A 405 2.09 19.39 15.13
C ALA A 405 2.21 20.43 16.24
N HIS A 406 2.26 21.72 15.88
CA HIS A 406 2.53 22.81 16.83
C HIS A 406 1.48 23.91 16.83
N ASN A 407 0.39 23.78 16.06
CA ASN A 407 -0.67 24.77 15.90
C ASN A 407 -0.15 26.17 15.53
N LEU A 408 0.90 26.23 14.67
CA LEU A 408 1.47 27.48 14.17
C LEU A 408 1.06 27.74 12.73
N GLU A 409 0.28 28.77 12.51
CA GLU A 409 -0.16 29.22 11.19
C GLU A 409 0.78 30.32 10.68
N LEU A 410 1.90 29.92 10.08
CA LEU A 410 2.92 30.84 9.61
C LEU A 410 2.39 31.74 8.47
N PRO A 411 2.63 33.07 8.52
CA PRO A 411 2.36 33.96 7.38
C PRO A 411 3.09 33.51 6.11
N ARG A 412 2.47 33.77 4.95
CA ARG A 412 2.96 33.29 3.66
C ARG A 412 4.45 33.59 3.37
N ARG A 413 4.89 34.79 3.72
CA ARG A 413 6.28 35.22 3.50
C ARG A 413 7.25 34.55 4.47
N LEU A 414 6.83 34.35 5.71
CA LEU A 414 7.59 33.58 6.72
C LEU A 414 7.68 32.10 6.31
N GLN A 415 6.64 31.50 5.74
CA GLN A 415 6.71 30.14 5.19
C GLN A 415 7.83 29.98 4.14
N VAL A 416 8.00 31.00 3.29
CA VAL A 416 9.06 30.99 2.27
C VAL A 416 10.44 31.10 2.91
N GLU A 417 10.61 31.98 3.89
CA GLU A 417 11.87 32.14 4.62
C GLU A 417 12.23 30.87 5.38
N PHE A 418 11.29 30.35 6.18
CA PHE A 418 11.53 29.16 6.99
C PHE A 418 11.83 27.92 6.13
N SER A 419 11.14 27.76 5.01
CA SER A 419 11.45 26.66 4.08
C SER A 419 12.90 26.69 3.57
N ARG A 420 13.47 27.88 3.36
CA ARG A 420 14.89 28.01 2.94
C ARG A 420 15.86 27.63 4.06
N ILE A 421 15.48 27.89 5.32
CA ILE A 421 16.28 27.51 6.50
C ILE A 421 16.25 25.97 6.63
N VAL A 422 15.09 25.36 6.53
CA VAL A 422 14.92 23.91 6.55
C VAL A 422 15.67 23.25 5.39
N GLN A 423 15.61 23.84 4.19
CA GLN A 423 16.36 23.34 3.03
C GLN A 423 17.88 23.34 3.29
N ARG A 424 18.44 24.42 3.79
CA ARG A 424 19.85 24.49 4.16
C ARG A 424 20.25 23.43 5.19
N HIS A 425 19.39 23.17 6.16
CA HIS A 425 19.62 22.13 7.15
C HIS A 425 19.64 20.73 6.50
N THR A 426 18.68 20.42 5.63
CA THR A 426 18.62 19.13 4.93
C THR A 426 19.76 18.95 3.94
N ASP A 427 20.17 20.01 3.27
CA ASP A 427 21.32 19.99 2.34
C ASP A 427 22.65 19.72 3.08
N THR A 428 22.75 20.18 4.35
CA THR A 428 23.96 20.01 5.16
C THR A 428 24.04 18.65 5.84
N TYR A 429 22.93 18.20 6.43
CA TYR A 429 22.91 17.00 7.28
C TYR A 429 22.28 15.79 6.61
N GLY A 430 21.59 15.97 5.47
CA GLY A 430 20.86 14.93 4.78
C GLY A 430 19.63 14.43 5.58
N GLY A 431 18.95 13.43 5.02
CA GLY A 431 17.90 12.72 5.73
C GLY A 431 16.54 13.41 5.71
N GLU A 432 15.69 12.85 6.52
CA GLU A 432 14.30 13.25 6.69
C GLU A 432 14.13 14.04 7.98
N ILE A 433 13.31 15.10 7.93
CA ILE A 433 12.99 15.94 9.10
C ILE A 433 11.60 15.57 9.61
N ASN A 434 11.53 15.04 10.82
CA ASN A 434 10.28 14.86 11.54
C ASN A 434 9.80 16.15 12.21
N ALA A 435 8.58 16.15 12.77
CA ALA A 435 7.99 17.31 13.42
C ALA A 435 8.84 17.88 14.57
N ASP A 436 9.46 17.01 15.38
CA ASP A 436 10.31 17.43 16.50
C ASP A 436 11.60 18.11 16.04
N THR A 437 12.22 17.57 14.98
CA THR A 437 13.42 18.19 14.38
C THR A 437 13.07 19.52 13.73
N LEU A 438 11.92 19.59 13.04
CA LEU A 438 11.42 20.83 12.44
C LEU A 438 11.16 21.90 13.50
N TRP A 439 10.57 21.50 14.64
CA TRP A 439 10.38 22.40 15.79
C TRP A 439 11.71 22.92 16.36
N LYS A 440 12.73 22.05 16.48
CA LYS A 440 14.05 22.46 16.95
C LYS A 440 14.68 23.50 16.01
N ILE A 441 14.62 23.27 14.71
CA ILE A 441 15.12 24.24 13.71
C ILE A 441 14.36 25.58 13.82
N PHE A 442 13.03 25.51 13.97
CA PHE A 442 12.21 26.70 14.12
C PHE A 442 12.52 27.46 15.41
N ALA A 443 12.61 26.76 16.53
CA ALA A 443 12.90 27.34 17.82
C ALA A 443 14.31 27.96 17.89
N ASP A 444 15.31 27.29 17.32
CA ASP A 444 16.68 27.81 17.22
C ASP A 444 16.77 29.09 16.37
N GLU A 445 15.97 29.16 15.32
CA GLU A 445 16.01 30.33 14.43
C GLU A 445 15.18 31.51 14.94
N TYR A 446 13.96 31.26 15.47
CA TYR A 446 13.00 32.32 15.73
C TYR A 446 12.68 32.56 17.23
N LEU A 447 13.05 31.66 18.13
CA LEU A 447 12.70 31.76 19.55
C LEU A 447 13.94 31.86 20.43
N PRO A 448 14.59 33.06 20.50
CA PRO A 448 15.89 33.27 21.15
C PRO A 448 15.92 32.88 22.63
N THR A 449 14.77 32.92 23.30
CA THR A 449 14.64 32.60 24.72
C THR A 449 13.97 31.25 24.98
N SER A 450 13.84 30.39 23.94
CA SER A 450 13.19 29.10 24.10
C SER A 450 14.02 28.15 24.95
N ALA A 451 13.39 27.60 25.96
CA ALA A 451 13.95 26.54 26.81
C ALA A 451 13.73 25.14 26.17
N ALA A 452 13.66 25.02 24.85
CA ALA A 452 13.53 23.69 24.18
C ALA A 452 14.75 22.81 24.55
N PRO A 453 14.55 21.51 24.87
CA PRO A 453 15.63 20.65 25.27
C PRO A 453 16.78 20.61 24.24
N GLY A 454 17.98 20.93 24.66
CA GLY A 454 19.18 20.93 23.81
C GLY A 454 19.48 22.25 23.08
N LEU A 455 18.65 23.27 23.21
CA LEU A 455 18.92 24.61 22.67
C LEU A 455 19.47 25.54 23.75
N GLN A 456 20.45 26.37 23.36
CA GLN A 456 20.96 27.44 24.22
C GLN A 456 20.24 28.72 23.87
N PRO A 457 19.80 29.52 24.86
CA PRO A 457 19.29 30.87 24.61
C PRO A 457 20.35 31.73 23.90
N TRP A 458 19.88 32.50 22.93
CA TRP A 458 20.75 33.39 22.16
C TRP A 458 20.10 34.77 21.98
N GLY A 459 20.85 35.74 21.56
CA GLY A 459 20.39 37.08 21.27
C GLY A 459 20.80 38.10 22.35
N ARG A 460 20.87 39.35 21.92
CA ARG A 460 21.25 40.47 22.76
C ARG A 460 20.18 40.81 23.79
N PHE A 461 18.89 40.78 23.36
CA PHE A 461 17.76 41.25 24.18
C PHE A 461 16.85 40.12 24.64
N GLU A 462 16.37 40.21 25.89
CA GLU A 462 15.34 39.32 26.42
C GLU A 462 14.32 40.12 27.25
N LEU A 463 13.02 39.96 26.99
CA LEU A 463 11.95 40.59 27.74
C LEU A 463 11.78 39.92 29.11
N ARG A 464 11.93 40.70 30.17
CA ARG A 464 11.73 40.27 31.57
C ARG A 464 10.34 40.65 32.05
N LYS A 465 9.96 41.91 31.89
CA LYS A 465 8.71 42.45 32.38
C LYS A 465 8.14 43.49 31.44
N SER A 466 6.84 43.61 31.38
CA SER A 466 6.19 44.69 30.64
C SER A 466 4.86 45.06 31.31
N GLN A 467 4.56 46.33 31.31
CA GLN A 467 3.30 46.89 31.74
C GLN A 467 2.93 48.02 30.79
N VAL A 468 1.67 48.02 30.35
CA VAL A 468 1.13 49.05 29.47
C VAL A 468 -0.01 49.74 30.19
N GLY A 469 0.06 51.05 30.26
CA GLY A 469 -0.99 51.92 30.73
C GLY A 469 -1.62 52.72 29.62
N THR A 470 -2.90 53.03 29.69
CA THR A 470 -3.56 53.96 28.77
C THR A 470 -3.35 55.38 29.28
N VAL A 471 -2.81 56.25 28.44
CA VAL A 471 -2.62 57.68 28.75
C VAL A 471 -3.87 58.47 28.38
N ASP A 472 -4.37 58.24 27.18
CA ASP A 472 -5.59 58.81 26.64
C ASP A 472 -6.20 57.86 25.58
N ASP A 473 -7.22 58.32 24.83
CA ASP A 473 -7.91 57.47 23.82
C ASP A 473 -7.00 57.11 22.65
N GLU A 474 -5.90 57.81 22.43
CA GLU A 474 -5.01 57.62 21.25
C GLU A 474 -3.60 57.17 21.63
N HIS A 475 -3.22 57.18 22.92
CA HIS A 475 -1.84 56.92 23.37
C HIS A 475 -1.77 55.95 24.54
N VAL A 476 -0.74 55.12 24.51
CA VAL A 476 -0.37 54.21 25.61
C VAL A 476 1.04 54.52 26.11
N GLU A 477 1.27 54.32 27.40
CA GLU A 477 2.58 54.37 28.03
C GLU A 477 3.07 52.96 28.34
N LEU A 478 4.27 52.64 27.89
CA LEU A 478 4.95 51.36 28.15
C LEU A 478 6.02 51.53 29.20
N HIS A 479 5.99 50.67 30.22
CA HIS A 479 7.11 50.43 31.14
C HIS A 479 7.57 48.99 30.97
N ALA A 480 8.82 48.73 30.58
CA ALA A 480 9.32 47.39 30.44
C ALA A 480 10.76 47.23 30.96
N GLU A 481 11.08 45.98 31.30
CA GLU A 481 12.43 45.57 31.68
C GLU A 481 12.95 44.58 30.65
N LEU A 482 14.08 44.93 30.03
CA LEU A 482 14.82 44.05 29.12
C LEU A 482 16.18 43.68 29.71
N THR A 483 16.71 42.51 29.38
CA THR A 483 18.15 42.31 29.52
C THR A 483 18.82 42.70 28.19
N ASP A 484 19.87 43.52 28.24
CA ASP A 484 20.80 43.80 27.14
C ASP A 484 22.14 43.11 27.45
N ASN A 485 22.50 42.10 26.70
CA ASN A 485 23.69 41.26 26.96
C ASN A 485 23.76 40.78 28.44
N GLY A 486 22.61 40.41 29.02
CA GLY A 486 22.50 39.95 30.40
C GLY A 486 22.39 41.06 31.46
N VAL A 487 22.48 42.31 31.10
CA VAL A 487 22.31 43.45 32.01
C VAL A 487 20.86 43.91 31.98
N LEU A 488 20.20 43.93 33.13
CA LEU A 488 18.81 44.39 33.28
C LEU A 488 18.72 45.89 33.03
N THR A 489 17.91 46.32 32.08
CA THR A 489 17.70 47.71 31.70
C THR A 489 16.20 48.00 31.66
N ALA A 490 15.77 49.05 32.31
CA ALA A 490 14.41 49.56 32.23
C ALA A 490 14.26 50.46 31.00
N ILE A 491 13.14 50.33 30.30
CA ILE A 491 12.78 51.13 29.13
C ILE A 491 11.37 51.70 29.31
N ASP A 492 11.20 52.95 28.92
CA ASP A 492 9.94 53.67 28.97
C ASP A 492 9.71 54.37 27.64
N ALA A 493 8.50 54.30 27.11
CA ALA A 493 8.13 55.02 25.89
C ALA A 493 6.60 55.18 25.76
N ASN A 494 6.19 56.13 24.97
CA ASN A 494 4.81 56.35 24.58
C ASN A 494 4.64 55.97 23.10
N GLY A 495 3.44 55.53 22.72
CA GLY A 495 3.09 55.21 21.34
C GLY A 495 1.58 55.20 21.12
N THR A 496 1.16 55.08 19.85
CA THR A 496 -0.25 54.97 19.46
C THR A 496 -0.84 53.61 19.79
N GLY A 497 0.00 52.64 20.16
CA GLY A 497 -0.39 51.32 20.61
C GLY A 497 0.78 50.56 21.24
N PRO A 498 0.53 49.39 21.84
CA PRO A 498 1.56 48.66 22.59
C PRO A 498 2.83 48.34 21.79
N ILE A 499 2.67 47.90 20.52
CA ILE A 499 3.81 47.57 19.65
C ILE A 499 4.57 48.82 19.26
N ASP A 500 3.89 49.91 18.93
CA ASP A 500 4.50 51.19 18.57
C ASP A 500 5.30 51.78 19.74
N ALA A 501 4.74 51.77 20.95
CA ALA A 501 5.46 52.17 22.16
C ALA A 501 6.72 51.29 22.39
N PHE A 502 6.63 49.99 22.18
CA PHE A 502 7.74 49.08 22.36
C PHE A 502 8.86 49.32 21.33
N VAL A 503 8.50 49.52 20.05
CA VAL A 503 9.45 49.88 18.99
C VAL A 503 10.13 51.23 19.31
N SER A 504 9.36 52.24 19.76
CA SER A 504 9.88 53.53 20.18
C SER A 504 10.88 53.41 21.34
N ALA A 505 10.64 52.49 22.29
CA ALA A 505 11.57 52.23 23.39
C ALA A 505 12.92 51.65 22.93
N LEU A 506 12.95 50.90 21.82
CA LEU A 506 14.18 50.31 21.30
C LEU A 506 15.15 51.35 20.70
N HIS A 507 14.68 52.54 20.34
CA HIS A 507 15.57 53.63 19.93
C HIS A 507 16.58 54.04 21.02
N GLN A 508 16.32 53.72 22.30
CA GLN A 508 17.28 53.95 23.38
C GLN A 508 18.58 53.13 23.26
N PHE A 509 18.55 52.12 22.42
CA PHE A 509 19.68 51.24 22.12
C PHE A 509 20.34 51.53 20.76
N ASP A 510 20.09 52.71 20.18
CA ASP A 510 20.53 53.12 18.83
C ASP A 510 20.07 52.15 17.70
N LEU A 511 18.88 51.58 17.85
CA LEU A 511 18.28 50.66 16.86
C LEU A 511 17.16 51.36 16.08
N ASP A 512 17.23 51.36 14.75
CA ASP A 512 16.14 51.77 13.89
C ASP A 512 15.27 50.53 13.52
N VAL A 513 14.13 50.44 14.20
CA VAL A 513 13.19 49.31 14.04
C VAL A 513 11.89 49.81 13.42
N ARG A 514 11.47 49.24 12.31
CA ARG A 514 10.21 49.56 11.64
C ARG A 514 9.46 48.29 11.32
N ILE A 515 8.21 48.17 11.80
CA ILE A 515 7.31 47.04 11.51
C ILE A 515 6.79 47.17 10.09
N LEU A 516 6.93 46.10 9.30
CA LEU A 516 6.47 46.01 7.91
C LEU A 516 5.21 45.17 7.74
N ASP A 517 5.08 44.09 8.56
CA ASP A 517 3.92 43.22 8.58
C ASP A 517 3.74 42.61 9.97
N TYR A 518 2.51 42.34 10.36
CA TYR A 518 2.15 41.81 11.67
C TYR A 518 0.94 40.87 11.56
N SER A 519 1.03 39.73 12.19
CA SER A 519 -0.10 38.83 12.38
C SER A 519 0.02 38.04 13.69
N GLU A 520 -1.12 37.59 14.22
CA GLU A 520 -1.19 36.78 15.42
C GLU A 520 -2.35 35.79 15.35
N HIS A 521 -2.27 34.72 16.13
CA HIS A 521 -3.38 33.79 16.35
C HIS A 521 -3.22 33.02 17.67
N ALA A 522 -4.34 32.45 18.15
CA ALA A 522 -4.32 31.58 19.31
C ALA A 522 -3.85 30.17 18.92
N MET A 523 -2.86 29.61 19.60
CA MET A 523 -2.32 28.27 19.35
C MET A 523 -3.21 27.15 19.93
N SER A 524 -4.13 27.46 20.85
CA SER A 524 -5.05 26.50 21.48
C SER A 524 -6.32 27.20 21.95
N GLN A 525 -7.33 26.41 22.30
CA GLN A 525 -8.56 26.92 22.92
C GLN A 525 -8.49 26.81 24.46
N GLY A 526 -9.14 27.68 25.16
CA GLY A 526 -9.25 27.66 26.63
C GLY A 526 -8.50 28.79 27.33
N ARG A 527 -8.59 28.80 28.68
CA ARG A 527 -8.04 29.89 29.52
C ARG A 527 -6.51 29.97 29.53
N ASP A 528 -5.84 28.84 29.25
CA ASP A 528 -4.37 28.74 29.24
C ASP A 528 -3.83 28.76 27.79
N ALA A 529 -4.63 29.24 26.84
CA ALA A 529 -4.24 29.37 25.46
C ALA A 529 -3.03 30.28 25.31
N LYS A 530 -2.02 29.83 24.55
CA LYS A 530 -0.90 30.67 24.12
C LYS A 530 -1.25 31.35 22.81
N ALA A 531 -0.74 32.56 22.61
CA ALA A 531 -0.75 33.26 21.34
C ALA A 531 0.61 33.14 20.65
N ALA A 532 0.61 33.00 19.35
CA ALA A 532 1.77 33.18 18.50
C ALA A 532 1.62 34.50 17.73
N SER A 533 2.66 35.34 17.78
CA SER A 533 2.75 36.58 17.04
C SER A 533 3.93 36.53 16.08
N TYR A 534 3.74 37.09 14.91
CA TYR A 534 4.71 37.14 13.81
C TYR A 534 4.91 38.59 13.39
N VAL A 535 6.15 38.99 13.28
CA VAL A 535 6.53 40.35 12.90
C VAL A 535 7.54 40.32 11.79
N GLU A 536 7.26 40.94 10.66
CA GLU A 536 8.27 41.32 9.68
C GLU A 536 8.75 42.73 10.01
N ALA A 537 10.01 42.88 10.29
CA ALA A 537 10.60 44.18 10.65
C ALA A 537 11.81 44.51 9.78
N ALA A 538 11.98 45.80 9.51
CA ALA A 538 13.26 46.37 9.08
C ALA A 538 14.02 46.84 10.33
N VAL A 539 15.17 46.24 10.61
CA VAL A 539 16.07 46.55 11.70
C VAL A 539 17.36 47.05 11.10
N ASP A 540 17.71 48.31 11.30
CA ASP A 540 18.87 48.98 10.67
C ASP A 540 18.95 48.72 9.16
N GLY A 541 17.80 48.74 8.50
CA GLY A 541 17.66 48.49 7.04
C GLY A 541 17.61 47.01 6.62
N LYS A 542 17.87 46.04 7.52
CA LYS A 542 17.78 44.61 7.25
C LYS A 542 16.36 44.09 7.52
N ILE A 543 15.71 43.49 6.53
CA ILE A 543 14.36 42.92 6.66
C ILE A 543 14.45 41.50 7.18
N VAL A 544 13.81 41.22 8.31
CA VAL A 544 13.80 39.93 9.01
C VAL A 544 12.44 39.64 9.62
N TRP A 545 12.12 38.36 9.76
CA TRP A 545 10.97 37.90 10.54
C TRP A 545 11.37 37.60 11.99
N GLY A 546 10.49 37.91 12.92
CA GLY A 546 10.57 37.47 14.30
C GLY A 546 9.28 36.80 14.76
N VAL A 547 9.40 35.88 15.71
CA VAL A 547 8.27 35.11 16.25
C VAL A 547 8.31 35.20 17.78
N GLY A 548 7.12 35.39 18.36
CA GLY A 548 6.95 35.39 19.81
C GLY A 548 5.77 34.51 20.24
N ILE A 549 5.96 33.74 21.30
CA ILE A 549 4.93 32.86 21.86
C ILE A 549 4.79 33.18 23.34
N ASP A 550 3.59 33.54 23.79
CA ASP A 550 3.28 33.83 25.19
C ASP A 550 1.79 33.57 25.48
N SER A 551 1.41 33.45 26.75
CA SER A 551 0.00 33.43 27.19
C SER A 551 -0.68 34.80 27.06
N SER A 552 0.09 35.89 27.01
CA SER A 552 -0.39 37.26 26.74
C SER A 552 -0.08 37.61 25.28
N ILE A 553 -1.09 38.01 24.50
CA ILE A 553 -0.98 38.48 23.12
C ILE A 553 0.05 39.60 23.02
N THR A 554 -0.05 40.60 23.88
CA THR A 554 0.87 41.75 23.89
C THR A 554 2.32 41.32 24.15
N ARG A 555 2.55 40.39 25.10
CA ARG A 555 3.89 39.87 25.37
C ARG A 555 4.41 39.01 24.22
N ALA A 556 3.53 38.23 23.54
CA ALA A 556 3.89 37.48 22.32
C ALA A 556 4.37 38.44 21.23
N SER A 557 3.70 39.58 21.05
CA SER A 557 4.07 40.62 20.07
C SER A 557 5.44 41.27 20.42
N TYR A 558 5.69 41.59 21.67
CA TYR A 558 7.00 42.13 22.08
C TYR A 558 8.13 41.12 21.89
N LYS A 559 7.87 39.85 22.22
CA LYS A 559 8.83 38.75 21.93
C LYS A 559 9.10 38.59 20.46
N ALA A 560 8.08 38.77 19.59
CA ALA A 560 8.27 38.72 18.13
C ALA A 560 9.16 39.88 17.65
N VAL A 561 8.98 41.11 18.16
CA VAL A 561 9.87 42.24 17.85
C VAL A 561 11.32 41.95 18.32
N ILE A 562 11.47 41.49 19.57
CA ILE A 562 12.79 41.09 20.10
C ILE A 562 13.44 39.99 19.27
N SER A 563 12.68 38.99 18.85
CA SER A 563 13.16 37.94 17.96
C SER A 563 13.70 38.50 16.64
N ALA A 564 12.96 39.42 16.00
CA ALA A 564 13.41 40.09 14.78
C ALA A 564 14.71 40.87 15.01
N VAL A 565 14.76 41.67 16.08
CA VAL A 565 15.96 42.45 16.43
C VAL A 565 17.17 41.54 16.69
N ASN A 566 17.01 40.55 17.55
CA ASN A 566 18.10 39.60 17.85
C ASN A 566 18.59 38.86 16.59
N ARG A 567 17.72 38.46 15.70
CA ARG A 567 18.07 37.83 14.43
C ARG A 567 18.84 38.79 13.50
N ALA A 568 18.41 40.04 13.42
CA ALA A 568 19.12 41.04 12.63
C ALA A 568 20.55 41.26 13.13
N LEU A 569 20.75 41.22 14.47
CA LEU A 569 22.05 41.41 15.14
C LEU A 569 22.90 40.13 15.18
N ARG A 570 22.32 38.93 15.02
CA ARG A 570 23.04 37.62 15.04
C ARG A 570 24.05 37.49 13.90
N ASP A 571 23.75 38.08 12.76
CA ASP A 571 24.55 37.99 11.54
C ASP A 571 25.56 39.17 11.39
N GLN A 572 25.70 40.03 12.42
CA GLN A 572 26.73 41.05 12.51
C GLN A 572 27.89 40.53 13.36
#